data_19a945559d6b81d9b896d5b0aba8c077
#
_entry.id   19a945559d6b81d9b896d5b0aba8c077
#
_cell.length_a   1.000
_cell.length_b   1.000
_cell.length_c   1.000
_cell.angle_alpha   90.00
_cell.angle_beta   90.00
_cell.angle_gamma   90.00
#
_symmetry.space_group_name_H-M   'P 1'
#
loop_
_entity.id
_entity.type
_entity.pdbx_description
1 polymer ?
#
loop_
_entity_poly.entity_id
_entity_poly.type
_entity_poly.pdbx_seq_one_letter_code
_entity_poly.pdbx_strand_id
1 'polypeptide(L)'
;MYYFIVNPNSRSGKGALIWKDLEGILNERNVEYKTFFTEYRGHAVLLSESITSDAAPENPVTLIAVGGDGTIQEVLSGVHDLSYITFGYIPTGSGNDFCRGMKLPMAPTEALNLILSDCRPHPMDVPTLTCSTGSSHFAISCGIGFDAGVCHEVGITP
;
A
#
# COMPACT_ATOMS: atom_id res chain seq x y z
N MET A 1 -4.44 14.00 -9.17
CA MET A 1 -3.02 13.49 -9.12
C MET A 1 -2.98 12.22 -8.30
N TYR A 2 -2.38 11.13 -8.81
CA TYR A 2 -2.20 9.86 -8.09
C TYR A 2 -0.74 9.70 -7.68
N TYR A 3 -0.49 9.18 -6.46
CA TYR A 3 0.85 8.91 -5.94
C TYR A 3 1.02 7.41 -5.75
N PHE A 4 1.88 6.78 -6.53
CA PHE A 4 2.14 5.34 -6.47
C PHE A 4 3.43 5.05 -5.70
N ILE A 5 3.34 4.26 -4.63
CA ILE A 5 4.51 3.68 -3.96
C ILE A 5 4.62 2.23 -4.43
N VAL A 6 5.66 1.95 -5.18
CA VAL A 6 5.86 0.67 -5.87
C VAL A 6 6.98 -0.12 -5.22
N ASN A 7 6.69 -1.35 -4.80
CA ASN A 7 7.72 -2.31 -4.39
C ASN A 7 8.15 -3.16 -5.60
N PRO A 8 9.29 -2.83 -6.24
CA PRO A 8 9.74 -3.54 -7.43
C PRO A 8 10.15 -4.99 -7.14
N ASN A 9 10.50 -5.29 -5.89
CA ASN A 9 10.94 -6.62 -5.45
C ASN A 9 9.79 -7.54 -5.03
N SER A 10 8.55 -7.06 -5.04
CA SER A 10 7.38 -7.90 -4.74
C SER A 10 7.30 -9.11 -5.68
N ARG A 11 6.70 -10.23 -5.18
CA ARG A 11 6.56 -11.48 -5.93
C ARG A 11 7.87 -11.96 -6.56
N SER A 12 8.95 -12.00 -5.76
CA SER A 12 10.27 -12.46 -6.21
C SER A 12 10.84 -11.65 -7.39
N GLY A 13 10.71 -10.32 -7.35
CA GLY A 13 11.26 -9.40 -8.34
C GLY A 13 10.37 -9.15 -9.56
N LYS A 14 9.15 -9.70 -9.60
CA LYS A 14 8.21 -9.45 -10.71
C LYS A 14 7.47 -8.11 -10.60
N GLY A 15 7.52 -7.46 -9.43
CA GLY A 15 6.85 -6.19 -9.19
C GLY A 15 7.22 -5.10 -10.19
N ALA A 16 8.50 -5.00 -10.54
CA ALA A 16 8.98 -4.03 -11.54
C ALA A 16 8.38 -4.26 -12.94
N LEU A 17 8.25 -5.52 -13.38
CA LEU A 17 7.64 -5.84 -14.67
C LEU A 17 6.15 -5.52 -14.68
N ILE A 18 5.44 -5.90 -13.62
CA ILE A 18 4.01 -5.59 -13.46
C ILE A 18 3.80 -4.07 -13.49
N TRP A 19 4.65 -3.31 -12.78
CA TRP A 19 4.57 -1.85 -12.79
C TRP A 19 4.72 -1.27 -14.20
N LYS A 20 5.68 -1.77 -14.99
CA LYS A 20 5.89 -1.30 -16.36
C LYS A 20 4.64 -1.45 -17.24
N ASP A 21 3.90 -2.56 -17.08
CA ASP A 21 2.66 -2.78 -17.81
C ASP A 21 1.56 -1.79 -17.34
N LEU A 22 1.45 -1.56 -16.03
CA LEU A 22 0.50 -0.60 -15.46
C LEU A 22 0.84 0.84 -15.86
N GLU A 23 2.11 1.20 -15.88
CA GLU A 23 2.59 2.51 -16.32
C GLU A 23 2.26 2.78 -17.78
N GLY A 24 2.34 1.75 -18.64
CA GLY A 24 1.86 1.83 -20.02
C GLY A 24 0.38 2.25 -20.10
N ILE A 25 -0.47 1.62 -19.29
CA ILE A 25 -1.91 1.94 -19.23
C ILE A 25 -2.15 3.37 -18.73
N LEU A 26 -1.41 3.80 -17.69
CA LEU A 26 -1.52 5.16 -17.15
C LEU A 26 -1.16 6.21 -18.21
N ASN A 27 -0.08 5.98 -18.96
CA ASN A 27 0.39 6.87 -20.02
C ASN A 27 -0.60 6.91 -21.21
N GLU A 28 -1.11 5.77 -21.67
CA GLU A 28 -2.12 5.69 -22.74
C GLU A 28 -3.41 6.45 -22.39
N ARG A 29 -3.79 6.45 -21.11
CA ARG A 29 -4.98 7.15 -20.62
C ARG A 29 -4.73 8.59 -20.21
N ASN A 30 -3.49 9.10 -20.34
CA ASN A 30 -3.08 10.45 -19.92
C ASN A 30 -3.42 10.74 -18.45
N VAL A 31 -3.24 9.75 -17.57
CA VAL A 31 -3.46 9.91 -16.12
C VAL A 31 -2.32 10.73 -15.54
N GLU A 32 -2.65 11.68 -14.67
CA GLU A 32 -1.65 12.47 -13.94
C GLU A 32 -1.21 11.73 -12.68
N TYR A 33 0.06 11.31 -12.61
CA TYR A 33 0.60 10.53 -11.52
C TYR A 33 2.07 10.81 -11.21
N LYS A 34 2.49 10.40 -10.01
CA LYS A 34 3.90 10.30 -9.60
C LYS A 34 4.19 8.91 -9.07
N THR A 35 5.39 8.39 -9.34
CA THR A 35 5.84 7.06 -8.91
C THR A 35 7.05 7.16 -8.02
N PHE A 36 7.03 6.40 -6.92
CA PHE A 36 8.10 6.25 -5.96
C PHE A 36 8.41 4.77 -5.77
N PHE A 37 9.66 4.37 -6.01
CA PHE A 37 10.09 2.99 -5.85
C PHE A 37 10.70 2.77 -4.47
N THR A 38 10.31 1.68 -3.82
CA THR A 38 10.98 1.26 -2.58
C THR A 38 12.30 0.60 -2.91
N GLU A 39 13.33 0.88 -2.11
CA GLU A 39 14.69 0.34 -2.30
C GLU A 39 15.02 -0.71 -1.24
N TYR A 40 14.44 -0.58 -0.04
CA TYR A 40 14.68 -1.45 1.11
C TYR A 40 13.42 -1.57 1.98
N ARG A 41 13.45 -2.50 2.92
CA ARG A 41 12.37 -2.69 3.90
C ARG A 41 12.24 -1.43 4.79
N GLY A 42 11.04 -0.93 4.95
CA GLY A 42 10.75 0.31 5.69
C GLY A 42 10.80 1.58 4.83
N HIS A 43 11.30 1.53 3.57
CA HIS A 43 11.37 2.73 2.72
C HIS A 43 9.99 3.28 2.37
N ALA A 44 8.97 2.42 2.24
CA ALA A 44 7.61 2.87 1.96
C ALA A 44 7.01 3.72 3.09
N VAL A 45 7.46 3.55 4.35
CA VAL A 45 7.08 4.41 5.48
C VAL A 45 7.55 5.85 5.22
N LEU A 46 8.82 6.04 4.90
CA LEU A 46 9.41 7.35 4.65
C LEU A 46 8.81 8.04 3.41
N LEU A 47 8.56 7.25 2.37
CA LEU A 47 7.93 7.76 1.14
C LEU A 47 6.51 8.25 1.41
N SER A 48 5.69 7.46 2.10
CA SER A 48 4.32 7.84 2.42
C SER A 48 4.25 9.03 3.36
N GLU A 49 5.13 9.10 4.38
CA GLU A 49 5.27 10.26 5.25
C GLU A 49 5.56 11.54 4.46
N SER A 50 6.56 11.48 3.56
CA SER A 50 6.92 12.62 2.72
C SER A 50 5.81 13.05 1.75
N ILE A 51 5.08 12.08 1.15
CA ILE A 51 4.00 12.37 0.20
C ILE A 51 2.79 12.99 0.92
N THR A 52 2.52 12.57 2.16
CA THR A 52 1.32 12.94 2.90
C THR A 52 1.54 14.03 3.94
N SER A 53 2.76 14.58 4.06
CA SER A 53 3.11 15.61 5.05
C SER A 53 2.20 16.82 5.03
N ASP A 54 1.74 17.22 3.85
CA ASP A 54 0.91 18.40 3.62
C ASP A 54 -0.55 18.03 3.27
N ALA A 55 -0.95 16.78 3.58
CA ALA A 55 -2.33 16.36 3.35
C ALA A 55 -3.30 17.10 4.27
N ALA A 56 -4.33 17.71 3.68
CA ALA A 56 -5.30 18.56 4.36
C ALA A 56 -6.64 18.54 3.60
N PRO A 57 -7.73 19.10 4.16
CA PRO A 57 -9.01 19.17 3.45
C PRO A 57 -8.93 19.84 2.07
N GLU A 58 -8.09 20.87 1.95
CA GLU A 58 -7.82 21.60 0.71
C GLU A 58 -6.80 20.92 -0.21
N ASN A 59 -6.06 19.92 0.29
CA ASN A 59 -5.04 19.16 -0.43
C ASN A 59 -5.14 17.67 -0.13
N PRO A 60 -6.25 16.99 -0.49
CA PRO A 60 -6.39 15.55 -0.26
C PRO A 60 -5.45 14.76 -1.18
N VAL A 61 -4.87 13.70 -0.63
CA VAL A 61 -3.91 12.84 -1.33
C VAL A 61 -4.54 11.51 -1.72
N THR A 62 -4.36 11.10 -2.98
CA THR A 62 -4.69 9.75 -3.44
C THR A 62 -3.39 8.93 -3.49
N LEU A 63 -3.21 8.06 -2.50
CA LEU A 63 -2.01 7.26 -2.28
C LEU A 63 -2.26 5.80 -2.63
N ILE A 64 -1.44 5.23 -3.52
CA ILE A 64 -1.63 3.87 -4.02
C ILE A 64 -0.41 3.02 -3.71
N ALA A 65 -0.62 1.95 -2.96
CA ALA A 65 0.40 0.94 -2.71
C ALA A 65 0.39 -0.12 -3.81
N VAL A 66 1.54 -0.38 -4.41
CA VAL A 66 1.76 -1.44 -5.39
C VAL A 66 2.76 -2.44 -4.81
N GLY A 67 2.26 -3.56 -4.32
CA GLY A 67 3.10 -4.50 -3.57
C GLY A 67 2.32 -5.67 -2.98
N GLY A 68 2.81 -6.23 -1.90
CA GLY A 68 2.13 -7.20 -1.05
C GLY A 68 1.62 -6.56 0.25
N ASP A 69 1.14 -7.41 1.16
CA ASP A 69 0.58 -7.00 2.44
C ASP A 69 1.57 -6.20 3.31
N GLY A 70 2.87 -6.54 3.27
CA GLY A 70 3.92 -5.77 3.93
C GLY A 70 4.08 -4.36 3.36
N THR A 71 3.87 -4.17 2.06
CA THR A 71 3.92 -2.84 1.42
C THR A 71 2.75 -1.97 1.89
N ILE A 72 1.53 -2.55 2.01
CA ILE A 72 0.37 -1.84 2.59
C ILE A 72 0.69 -1.38 4.01
N GLN A 73 1.23 -2.29 4.82
CA GLN A 73 1.57 -2.02 6.22
C GLN A 73 2.55 -0.85 6.34
N GLU A 74 3.62 -0.86 5.55
CA GLU A 74 4.61 0.21 5.56
C GLU A 74 3.99 1.55 5.09
N VAL A 75 3.23 1.54 4.00
CA VAL A 75 2.59 2.76 3.46
C VAL A 75 1.64 3.38 4.47
N LEU A 76 0.76 2.58 5.09
CA LEU A 76 -0.16 3.10 6.10
C LEU A 76 0.55 3.58 7.37
N SER A 77 1.66 2.94 7.75
CA SER A 77 2.44 3.33 8.94
C SER A 77 3.13 4.68 8.80
N GLY A 78 3.41 5.14 7.58
CA GLY A 78 4.01 6.46 7.32
C GLY A 78 3.00 7.59 7.22
N VAL A 79 1.69 7.31 7.20
CA VAL A 79 0.67 8.35 7.16
C VAL A 79 0.31 8.78 8.58
N HIS A 80 0.47 10.07 8.90
CA HIS A 80 0.13 10.60 10.22
C HIS A 80 -1.38 10.86 10.40
N ASP A 81 -2.03 11.38 9.37
CA ASP A 81 -3.48 11.65 9.37
C ASP A 81 -4.14 11.02 8.14
N LEU A 82 -4.87 9.94 8.37
CA LEU A 82 -5.58 9.20 7.34
C LEU A 82 -6.85 9.91 6.84
N SER A 83 -7.32 10.95 7.53
CA SER A 83 -8.60 11.62 7.24
C SER A 83 -8.66 12.25 5.85
N TYR A 84 -7.51 12.62 5.31
CA TYR A 84 -7.40 13.28 4.00
C TYR A 84 -6.76 12.41 2.93
N ILE A 85 -6.70 11.10 3.20
CA ILE A 85 -6.07 10.12 2.30
C ILE A 85 -7.14 9.25 1.64
N THR A 86 -7.12 9.20 0.32
CA THR A 86 -7.79 8.13 -0.43
C THR A 86 -6.75 7.06 -0.71
N PHE A 87 -6.92 5.89 -0.09
CA PHE A 87 -5.98 4.79 -0.24
C PHE A 87 -6.43 3.81 -1.32
N GLY A 88 -5.52 3.48 -2.25
CA GLY A 88 -5.69 2.46 -3.26
C GLY A 88 -4.64 1.34 -3.11
N TYR A 89 -4.98 0.14 -3.57
CA TYR A 89 -4.07 -0.99 -3.53
C TYR A 89 -4.06 -1.77 -4.82
N ILE A 90 -2.86 -2.05 -5.33
CA ILE A 90 -2.62 -2.93 -6.48
C ILE A 90 -1.81 -4.13 -6.01
N PRO A 91 -2.41 -5.33 -6.00
CA PRO A 91 -1.79 -6.54 -5.46
C PRO A 91 -0.71 -7.08 -6.40
N THR A 92 0.54 -7.08 -5.95
CA THR A 92 1.66 -7.72 -6.64
C THR A 92 2.42 -8.68 -5.74
N GLY A 93 1.93 -8.92 -4.51
CA GLY A 93 2.48 -9.87 -3.56
C GLY A 93 2.03 -11.32 -3.80
N SER A 94 2.43 -12.21 -2.89
CA SER A 94 2.05 -13.64 -2.92
C SER A 94 0.75 -13.93 -2.17
N GLY A 95 0.52 -13.33 -0.99
CA GLY A 95 -0.66 -13.51 -0.15
C GLY A 95 -1.81 -12.64 -0.61
N ASN A 96 -1.60 -11.34 -0.54
CA ASN A 96 -2.60 -10.29 -0.84
C ASN A 96 -3.89 -10.48 -0.02
N ASP A 97 -3.73 -10.71 1.29
CA ASP A 97 -4.85 -11.00 2.20
C ASP A 97 -5.78 -9.81 2.34
N PHE A 98 -5.25 -8.59 2.23
CA PHE A 98 -6.05 -7.37 2.17
C PHE A 98 -7.07 -7.42 1.01
N CYS A 99 -6.63 -7.78 -0.21
CA CYS A 99 -7.53 -7.91 -1.35
C CYS A 99 -8.62 -8.95 -1.11
N ARG A 100 -8.26 -10.09 -0.53
CA ARG A 100 -9.22 -11.17 -0.24
C ARG A 100 -10.25 -10.73 0.79
N GLY A 101 -9.80 -10.11 1.88
CA GLY A 101 -10.67 -9.61 2.94
C GLY A 101 -11.63 -8.54 2.46
N MET A 102 -11.15 -7.60 1.65
CA MET A 102 -11.92 -6.50 1.09
C MET A 102 -12.66 -6.84 -0.21
N LYS A 103 -12.51 -8.07 -0.72
CA LYS A 103 -13.09 -8.53 -2.01
C LYS A 103 -12.70 -7.63 -3.19
N LEU A 104 -11.45 -7.15 -3.19
CA LEU A 104 -10.90 -6.34 -4.27
C LEU A 104 -10.36 -7.22 -5.40
N PRO A 105 -10.19 -6.67 -6.61
CA PRO A 105 -9.57 -7.40 -7.72
C PRO A 105 -8.17 -7.90 -7.38
N MET A 106 -7.91 -9.18 -7.69
CA MET A 106 -6.60 -9.81 -7.50
C MET A 106 -5.65 -9.60 -8.69
N ALA A 107 -6.17 -9.27 -9.85
CA ALA A 107 -5.36 -8.94 -11.03
C ALA A 107 -4.93 -7.46 -10.97
N PRO A 108 -3.62 -7.15 -11.08
CA PRO A 108 -3.12 -5.78 -10.98
C PRO A 108 -3.80 -4.80 -11.96
N THR A 109 -4.04 -5.22 -13.19
CA THR A 109 -4.71 -4.40 -14.20
C THR A 109 -6.17 -4.10 -13.83
N GLU A 110 -6.89 -5.08 -13.28
CA GLU A 110 -8.27 -4.88 -12.83
C GLU A 110 -8.32 -3.95 -11.61
N ALA A 111 -7.35 -4.09 -10.68
CA ALA A 111 -7.22 -3.19 -9.54
C ALA A 111 -6.94 -1.75 -9.98
N LEU A 112 -6.04 -1.54 -10.96
CA LEU A 112 -5.80 -0.22 -11.55
C LEU A 112 -7.07 0.32 -12.21
N ASN A 113 -7.78 -0.49 -12.98
CA ASN A 113 -9.04 -0.07 -13.61
C ASN A 113 -10.10 0.35 -12.59
N LEU A 114 -10.19 -0.35 -11.46
CA LEU A 114 -11.09 0.01 -10.37
C LEU A 114 -10.69 1.36 -9.76
N ILE A 115 -9.40 1.59 -9.50
CA ILE A 115 -8.88 2.84 -8.94
C ILE A 115 -9.15 4.03 -9.87
N LEU A 116 -9.03 3.83 -11.17
CA LEU A 116 -9.24 4.87 -12.18
C LEU A 116 -10.71 5.05 -12.60
N SER A 117 -11.60 4.21 -12.10
CA SER A 117 -13.03 4.33 -12.38
C SER A 117 -13.70 5.43 -11.55
N ASP A 118 -14.91 5.82 -11.91
CA ASP A 118 -15.72 6.79 -11.15
C ASP A 118 -16.31 6.18 -9.85
N CYS A 119 -15.75 5.07 -9.35
CA CYS A 119 -16.21 4.48 -8.10
C CYS A 119 -15.92 5.41 -6.92
N ARG A 120 -16.89 5.53 -6.02
CA ARG A 120 -16.69 6.32 -4.79
C ARG A 120 -15.81 5.54 -3.81
N PRO A 121 -14.80 6.19 -3.20
CA PRO A 121 -14.07 5.59 -2.09
C PRO A 121 -15.02 5.15 -0.98
N HIS A 122 -14.78 3.98 -0.41
CA HIS A 122 -15.49 3.53 0.78
C HIS A 122 -14.71 3.95 2.04
N PRO A 123 -15.37 4.56 3.04
CA PRO A 123 -14.74 4.82 4.31
C PRO A 123 -14.35 3.49 4.97
N MET A 124 -13.15 3.43 5.52
CA MET A 124 -12.61 2.26 6.21
C MET A 124 -11.91 2.72 7.48
N ASP A 125 -12.21 2.05 8.59
CA ASP A 125 -11.46 2.24 9.82
C ASP A 125 -10.11 1.55 9.72
N VAL A 126 -9.05 2.26 10.07
CA VAL A 126 -7.69 1.73 10.12
C VAL A 126 -7.23 1.68 11.58
N PRO A 127 -7.14 0.49 12.19
CA PRO A 127 -6.72 0.35 13.57
C PRO A 127 -5.28 0.81 13.78
N THR A 128 -5.00 1.31 14.98
CA THR A 128 -3.67 1.72 15.41
C THR A 128 -3.22 0.87 16.59
N LEU A 129 -2.05 0.26 16.47
CA LEU A 129 -1.36 -0.39 17.58
C LEU A 129 -0.38 0.61 18.20
N THR A 130 -0.52 0.87 19.50
CA THR A 130 0.40 1.71 20.26
C THR A 130 1.14 0.88 21.29
N CYS A 131 2.45 1.00 21.34
CA CYS A 131 3.31 0.36 22.32
C CYS A 131 4.41 1.33 22.79
N SER A 132 5.29 0.87 23.68
CA SER A 132 6.38 1.70 24.25
C SER A 132 7.38 2.20 23.21
N THR A 133 7.46 1.57 22.04
CA THR A 133 8.37 1.94 20.94
C THR A 133 7.73 2.83 19.88
N GLY A 134 6.43 3.10 19.95
CA GLY A 134 5.70 3.94 19.00
C GLY A 134 4.32 3.43 18.66
N SER A 135 3.72 4.06 17.65
CA SER A 135 2.42 3.69 17.09
C SER A 135 2.54 3.30 15.63
N SER A 136 1.73 2.35 15.18
CA SER A 136 1.68 1.90 13.79
C SER A 136 0.25 1.55 13.41
N HIS A 137 -0.16 1.92 12.23
CA HIS A 137 -1.44 1.49 11.65
C HIS A 137 -1.31 0.07 11.09
N PHE A 138 -2.42 -0.67 11.09
CA PHE A 138 -2.48 -1.97 10.40
C PHE A 138 -3.82 -2.15 9.70
N ALA A 139 -3.82 -2.85 8.56
CA ALA A 139 -5.02 -3.04 7.75
C ALA A 139 -5.43 -4.51 7.58
N ILE A 140 -4.62 -5.45 8.07
CA ILE A 140 -4.85 -6.89 7.82
C ILE A 140 -5.03 -7.63 9.14
N SER A 141 -3.97 -7.77 9.92
CA SER A 141 -4.02 -8.44 11.22
C SER A 141 -2.90 -7.95 12.13
N CYS A 142 -3.12 -8.06 13.43
CA CYS A 142 -2.14 -7.84 14.47
C CYS A 142 -2.17 -9.03 15.42
N GLY A 143 -1.03 -9.67 15.64
CA GLY A 143 -0.89 -10.83 16.52
C GLY A 143 -0.12 -10.47 17.79
N ILE A 144 -0.52 -11.10 18.93
CA ILE A 144 0.18 -10.98 20.22
C ILE A 144 0.41 -12.38 20.78
N GLY A 145 1.62 -12.61 21.31
CA GLY A 145 1.94 -13.90 21.93
C GLY A 145 2.31 -14.97 20.91
N PHE A 146 1.60 -16.10 20.89
CA PHE A 146 1.94 -17.26 20.05
C PHE A 146 1.98 -16.93 18.57
N ASP A 147 0.95 -16.25 18.05
CA ASP A 147 0.88 -15.87 16.62
C ASP A 147 2.02 -14.95 16.22
N ALA A 148 2.35 -13.97 17.06
CA ALA A 148 3.49 -13.08 16.83
C ALA A 148 4.82 -13.86 16.85
N GLY A 149 4.96 -14.83 17.76
CA GLY A 149 6.12 -15.72 17.84
C GLY A 149 6.33 -16.53 16.55
N VAL A 150 5.27 -17.13 16.03
CA VAL A 150 5.32 -17.90 14.77
C VAL A 150 5.73 -16.99 13.60
N CYS A 151 5.12 -15.81 13.48
CA CYS A 151 5.47 -14.86 12.42
C CYS A 151 6.93 -14.38 12.52
N HIS A 152 7.44 -14.17 13.74
CA HIS A 152 8.83 -13.80 13.97
C HIS A 152 9.80 -14.90 13.50
N GLU A 153 9.56 -16.15 13.87
CA GLU A 153 10.39 -17.29 13.48
C GLU A 153 10.39 -17.50 11.95
N VAL A 154 9.22 -17.40 11.30
CA VAL A 154 9.12 -17.47 9.82
C VAL A 154 9.88 -16.34 9.14
N GLY A 155 9.90 -15.14 9.74
CA GLY A 155 10.63 -13.99 9.20
C GLY A 155 12.16 -14.08 9.36
N ILE A 156 12.66 -14.94 10.27
CA ILE A 156 14.09 -15.16 10.51
C ILE A 156 14.63 -16.36 9.70
N THR A 157 13.75 -17.29 9.36
CA THR A 157 14.17 -18.49 8.57
C THR A 157 14.48 -18.09 7.12
N PRO A 158 15.69 -18.37 6.62
CA PRO A 158 16.13 -18.01 5.28
C PRO A 158 15.38 -18.76 4.17
#